data_05ad11bc4b8094cede0fe2fc554b0a30
#
_entry.id   05ad11bc4b8094cede0fe2fc554b0a30
#
_cell.length_a   1.000
_cell.length_b   1.000
_cell.length_c   1.000
_cell.angle_alpha   90.00
_cell.angle_beta   90.00
_cell.angle_gamma   90.00
#
_symmetry.space_group_name_H-M   'P 1'
#
loop_
_entity.id
_entity.type
_entity.pdbx_description
1 polymer ?
#
loop_
_entity_poly.entity_id
_entity_poly.type
_entity_poly.pdbx_seq_one_letter_code
_entity_poly.pdbx_strand_id
1 'polypeptide(L)'
;MQRTASVMPLPVLYAPRGGAHLRVHARPLFAWKPAKRARYYNFQLWVDGHQAGSWWPARPRLRLPARWSYNREARRLERGTYTWYVWPGRGPRRLGRYGALLGQSSFVVG
;
A
#
# COMPACT_ATOMS: atom_id res chain seq x y z
N MET A 1 -16.96 -33.71 12.84
CA MET A 1 -16.67 -33.02 11.60
C MET A 1 -15.74 -31.82 11.82
N GLN A 2 -14.67 -31.85 11.19
CA GLN A 2 -13.66 -30.82 11.37
C GLN A 2 -13.79 -29.71 10.37
N ARG A 3 -13.65 -28.52 10.83
CA ARG A 3 -13.84 -27.35 10.02
C ARG A 3 -12.56 -26.57 9.90
N THR A 4 -11.79 -26.85 8.89
CA THR A 4 -10.60 -26.07 8.65
C THR A 4 -10.93 -24.72 8.02
N ALA A 5 -12.08 -24.59 7.39
CA ALA A 5 -12.46 -23.37 6.76
C ALA A 5 -12.65 -22.22 7.73
N SER A 6 -12.79 -22.52 9.03
CA SER A 6 -12.92 -21.47 10.03
C SER A 6 -11.60 -20.75 10.30
N VAL A 7 -10.49 -21.32 9.84
CA VAL A 7 -9.19 -20.68 10.03
C VAL A 7 -8.97 -19.66 8.93
N MET A 8 -8.91 -18.41 9.30
CA MET A 8 -8.65 -17.36 8.35
C MET A 8 -7.16 -17.03 8.34
N PRO A 9 -6.58 -16.86 7.15
CA PRO A 9 -5.19 -16.44 7.10
C PRO A 9 -5.01 -15.08 7.74
N LEU A 10 -3.86 -14.88 8.35
CA LEU A 10 -3.54 -13.57 8.89
C LEU A 10 -3.42 -12.56 7.75
N PRO A 11 -3.89 -11.33 7.95
CA PRO A 11 -3.78 -10.34 6.90
C PRO A 11 -2.32 -10.01 6.62
N VAL A 12 -2.03 -9.79 5.35
CA VAL A 12 -0.71 -9.32 4.93
C VAL A 12 -0.64 -7.81 5.01
N LEU A 13 -1.72 -7.14 4.67
CA LEU A 13 -1.81 -5.68 4.76
C LEU A 13 -2.54 -5.34 6.06
N TYR A 14 -1.86 -4.63 6.96
CA TYR A 14 -2.38 -4.37 8.30
C TYR A 14 -3.23 -3.12 8.38
N ALA A 15 -2.80 -2.05 7.73
CA ALA A 15 -3.49 -0.75 7.84
C ALA A 15 -3.22 0.08 6.59
N PRO A 16 -4.17 0.91 6.15
CA PRO A 16 -5.57 0.95 6.61
C PRO A 16 -6.30 -0.34 6.28
N ARG A 17 -7.29 -0.69 7.09
CA ARG A 17 -8.08 -1.89 6.83
C ARG A 17 -8.89 -1.71 5.55
N GLY A 18 -9.12 -2.82 4.86
CA GLY A 18 -9.97 -2.81 3.67
C GLY A 18 -11.32 -2.18 3.97
N GLY A 19 -11.72 -1.24 3.12
CA GLY A 19 -12.97 -0.53 3.30
C GLY A 19 -12.92 0.60 4.33
N ALA A 20 -11.76 0.92 4.89
CA ALA A 20 -11.65 2.01 5.84
C ALA A 20 -12.12 3.33 5.24
N HIS A 21 -12.71 4.17 6.08
CA HIS A 21 -13.14 5.50 5.71
C HIS A 21 -12.20 6.54 6.31
N LEU A 22 -11.55 7.32 5.48
CA LEU A 22 -10.58 8.32 5.92
C LEU A 22 -11.08 9.71 5.57
N ARG A 23 -10.63 10.68 6.34
CA ARG A 23 -10.96 12.09 6.06
C ARG A 23 -10.05 12.64 4.98
N VAL A 24 -10.57 13.62 4.26
CA VAL A 24 -9.74 14.45 3.39
C VAL A 24 -8.62 15.07 4.23
N HIS A 25 -7.42 15.13 3.71
CA HIS A 25 -6.21 15.60 4.40
C HIS A 25 -5.67 14.66 5.47
N ALA A 26 -6.23 13.48 5.61
CA ALA A 26 -5.64 12.48 6.50
C ALA A 26 -4.24 12.13 6.03
N ARG A 27 -3.41 11.71 6.98
CA ARG A 27 -2.08 11.20 6.67
C ARG A 27 -1.99 9.77 7.18
N PRO A 28 -2.62 8.83 6.49
CA PRO A 28 -2.67 7.46 6.97
C PRO A 28 -1.28 6.83 7.00
N LEU A 29 -1.09 5.95 7.98
CA LEU A 29 0.06 5.08 8.04
C LEU A 29 -0.32 3.79 7.35
N PHE A 30 0.39 3.45 6.29
CA PHE A 30 0.26 2.16 5.64
C PHE A 30 1.25 1.20 6.29
N ALA A 31 0.80 0.01 6.57
CA ALA A 31 1.63 -1.00 7.21
C ALA A 31 1.27 -2.37 6.68
N TRP A 32 2.28 -3.22 6.54
CA TRP A 32 2.09 -4.58 6.02
C TRP A 32 3.08 -5.53 6.64
N LYS A 33 2.85 -6.80 6.41
CA LYS A 33 3.70 -7.86 6.94
C LYS A 33 5.06 -7.84 6.22
N PRO A 34 6.17 -7.88 6.96
CA PRO A 34 7.48 -7.96 6.33
C PRO A 34 7.59 -9.21 5.46
N ALA A 35 8.19 -9.05 4.30
CA ALA A 35 8.47 -10.17 3.41
C ALA A 35 9.92 -10.63 3.60
N LYS A 36 10.13 -11.94 3.54
CA LYS A 36 11.48 -12.50 3.66
C LYS A 36 12.36 -11.98 2.54
N ARG A 37 13.58 -11.60 2.90
CA ARG A 37 14.60 -11.14 1.95
C ARG A 37 14.25 -9.84 1.23
N ALA A 38 13.18 -9.18 1.63
CA ALA A 38 12.89 -7.87 1.07
C ALA A 38 13.87 -6.85 1.60
N ARG A 39 14.46 -6.07 0.73
CA ARG A 39 15.34 -4.97 1.11
C ARG A 39 14.62 -3.64 1.08
N TYR A 40 13.54 -3.59 0.32
CA TYR A 40 12.67 -2.45 0.21
C TYR A 40 11.35 -2.94 -0.35
N TYR A 41 10.40 -2.04 -0.50
CA TYR A 41 9.11 -2.37 -1.09
C TYR A 41 8.77 -1.32 -2.13
N ASN A 42 7.97 -1.70 -3.11
CA ASN A 42 7.31 -0.71 -3.94
C ASN A 42 5.86 -0.61 -3.48
N PHE A 43 5.49 0.56 -3.01
CA PHE A 43 4.13 0.88 -2.60
C PHE A 43 3.53 1.77 -3.68
N GLN A 44 2.38 1.37 -4.19
CA GLN A 44 1.65 2.14 -5.20
C GLN A 44 0.28 2.51 -4.69
N LEU A 45 -0.10 3.75 -4.95
CA LEU A 45 -1.40 4.27 -4.60
C LEU A 45 -2.15 4.61 -5.88
N TRP A 46 -3.38 4.13 -5.96
CA TRP A 46 -4.25 4.35 -7.12
C TRP A 46 -5.57 4.95 -6.65
N VAL A 47 -6.16 5.80 -7.47
CA VAL A 47 -7.45 6.40 -7.20
C VAL A 47 -8.28 6.38 -8.48
N ASP A 48 -9.50 5.87 -8.37
CA ASP A 48 -10.45 5.79 -9.49
C ASP A 48 -9.82 5.25 -10.78
N GLY A 49 -8.97 4.23 -10.63
CA GLY A 49 -8.35 3.56 -11.76
C GLY A 49 -7.09 4.24 -12.30
N HIS A 50 -6.63 5.32 -11.67
CA HIS A 50 -5.43 6.02 -12.09
C HIS A 50 -4.37 5.96 -10.99
N GLN A 51 -3.12 5.76 -11.38
CA GLN A 51 -2.05 5.76 -10.41
C GLN A 51 -1.84 7.16 -9.86
N ALA A 52 -1.81 7.27 -8.55
CA ALA A 52 -1.66 8.55 -7.86
C ALA A 52 -0.28 8.73 -7.25
N GLY A 53 0.47 7.66 -7.05
CA GLY A 53 1.80 7.77 -6.49
C GLY A 53 2.51 6.42 -6.40
N SER A 54 3.82 6.50 -6.17
CA SER A 54 4.66 5.33 -6.01
C SER A 54 5.81 5.70 -5.08
N TRP A 55 6.11 4.82 -4.13
CA TRP A 55 7.17 5.03 -3.15
C TRP A 55 7.95 3.74 -2.96
N TRP A 56 9.16 3.87 -2.41
CA TRP A 56 10.04 2.73 -2.20
C TRP A 56 10.59 2.71 -0.78
N PRO A 57 9.71 2.51 0.24
CA PRO A 57 10.18 2.45 1.61
C PRO A 57 11.06 1.23 1.86
N ALA A 58 12.06 1.39 2.72
CA ALA A 58 12.92 0.29 3.13
C ALA A 58 12.25 -0.58 4.19
N ARG A 59 11.27 -0.03 4.89
CA ARG A 59 10.55 -0.74 5.96
C ARG A 59 9.13 -1.05 5.50
N PRO A 60 8.47 -2.03 6.13
CA PRO A 60 7.12 -2.42 5.73
C PRO A 60 6.06 -1.47 6.25
N ARG A 61 6.28 -0.20 6.05
CA ARG A 61 5.34 0.84 6.44
C ARG A 61 5.66 2.13 5.70
N LEU A 62 4.62 2.95 5.56
CA LEU A 62 4.76 4.25 4.91
C LEU A 62 3.72 5.20 5.48
N ARG A 63 4.17 6.34 5.97
CA ARG A 63 3.25 7.44 6.32
C ARG A 63 3.04 8.27 5.07
N LEU A 64 1.80 8.36 4.61
CA LEU A 64 1.50 9.16 3.44
C LEU A 64 1.77 10.63 3.75
N PRO A 65 2.59 11.31 2.92
CA PRO A 65 2.81 12.73 3.15
C PRO A 65 1.55 13.55 2.85
N ALA A 66 1.46 14.74 3.43
CA ALA A 66 0.31 15.61 3.19
C ALA A 66 0.22 16.01 1.72
N ARG A 67 1.36 16.15 1.07
CA ARG A 67 1.44 16.44 -0.36
C ARG A 67 2.60 15.68 -0.97
N TRP A 68 2.44 15.31 -2.21
CA TRP A 68 3.50 14.65 -2.96
C TRP A 68 3.38 15.04 -4.43
N SER A 69 4.36 14.67 -5.20
CA SER A 69 4.37 14.91 -6.64
C SER A 69 4.34 13.58 -7.38
N TYR A 70 3.52 13.47 -8.39
CA TYR A 70 3.48 12.30 -9.25
C TYR A 70 3.14 12.76 -10.67
N ASN A 71 3.94 12.32 -11.65
CA ASN A 71 3.77 12.76 -13.04
C ASN A 71 3.79 14.28 -13.19
N ARG A 72 4.68 14.94 -12.44
CA ARG A 72 4.85 16.40 -12.46
C ARG A 72 3.64 17.18 -11.95
N GLU A 73 2.72 16.50 -11.30
CA GLU A 73 1.57 17.13 -10.69
C GLU A 73 1.65 17.06 -9.18
N ALA A 74 1.29 18.15 -8.52
CA ALA A 74 1.15 18.16 -7.07
C ALA A 74 -0.11 17.41 -6.69
N ARG A 75 -0.01 16.55 -5.70
CA ARG A 75 -1.10 15.70 -5.29
C ARG A 75 -1.27 15.71 -3.79
N ARG A 76 -2.48 15.39 -3.37
CA ARG A 76 -2.84 15.22 -1.98
C ARG A 76 -4.01 14.24 -1.92
N LEU A 77 -4.30 13.76 -0.73
CA LEU A 77 -5.43 12.85 -0.54
C LEU A 77 -6.74 13.63 -0.70
N GLU A 78 -7.53 13.22 -1.69
CA GLU A 78 -8.82 13.85 -1.99
C GLU A 78 -9.93 12.82 -1.95
N ARG A 79 -11.16 13.28 -2.07
CA ARG A 79 -12.30 12.36 -2.08
C ARG A 79 -12.17 11.34 -3.20
N GLY A 80 -12.50 10.11 -2.89
CA GLY A 80 -12.48 9.05 -3.87
C GLY A 80 -12.21 7.70 -3.24
N THR A 81 -12.19 6.69 -4.08
CA THR A 81 -11.87 5.34 -3.68
C THR A 81 -10.44 5.03 -4.09
N TYR A 82 -9.64 4.68 -3.10
CA TYR A 82 -8.23 4.41 -3.30
C TYR A 82 -7.96 2.93 -3.17
N THR A 83 -7.02 2.45 -3.99
CA THR A 83 -6.48 1.10 -3.88
C THR A 83 -4.97 1.21 -3.76
N TRP A 84 -4.37 0.37 -2.92
CA TRP A 84 -2.93 0.38 -2.77
C TRP A 84 -2.38 -1.04 -2.88
N TYR A 85 -1.16 -1.10 -3.37
CA TYR A 85 -0.48 -2.35 -3.70
C TYR A 85 0.92 -2.31 -3.16
N VAL A 86 1.45 -3.47 -2.76
CA VAL A 86 2.81 -3.57 -2.25
C VAL A 86 3.51 -4.77 -2.87
N TRP A 87 4.70 -4.53 -3.40
CA TRP A 87 5.59 -5.58 -3.88
C TRP A 87 6.88 -5.56 -3.08
N PRO A 88 7.46 -6.72 -2.74
CA PRO A 88 8.78 -6.76 -2.12
C PRO A 88 9.87 -6.54 -3.17
N GLY A 89 10.86 -5.73 -2.84
CA GLY A 89 12.00 -5.51 -3.70
C GLY A 89 13.21 -6.28 -3.19
N ARG A 90 13.98 -6.82 -4.09
CA ARG A 90 15.15 -7.64 -3.77
C ARG A 90 16.37 -7.11 -4.48
N GLY A 91 17.48 -7.10 -3.76
CA GLY A 91 18.71 -6.59 -4.32
C GLY A 91 18.71 -5.08 -4.45
N PRO A 92 19.63 -4.51 -5.24
CA PRO A 92 19.68 -3.07 -5.42
C PRO A 92 18.42 -2.52 -6.09
N ARG A 93 17.93 -1.41 -5.59
CA ARG A 93 16.71 -0.79 -6.09
C ARG A 93 16.81 -0.46 -7.59
N ARG A 94 17.99 -0.05 -8.04
CA ARG A 94 18.20 0.31 -9.44
C ARG A 94 17.93 -0.83 -10.42
N LEU A 95 17.97 -2.07 -9.93
CA LEU A 95 17.71 -3.23 -10.78
C LEU A 95 16.24 -3.56 -10.90
N GLY A 96 15.40 -2.97 -10.05
CA GLY A 96 13.95 -3.15 -10.12
C GLY A 96 13.50 -4.60 -10.02
N ARG A 97 14.15 -5.40 -9.20
CA ARG A 97 13.78 -6.81 -9.03
C ARG A 97 12.74 -6.94 -7.95
N TYR A 98 11.54 -7.32 -8.34
CA TYR A 98 10.42 -7.46 -7.43
C TYR A 98 9.96 -8.89 -7.35
N GLY A 99 9.52 -9.28 -6.15
CA GLY A 99 8.83 -10.53 -5.97
C GLY A 99 7.35 -10.38 -6.32
N ALA A 100 6.57 -11.42 -6.00
CA ALA A 100 5.14 -11.40 -6.24
C ALA A 100 4.45 -10.34 -5.39
N LEU A 101 3.34 -9.83 -5.89
CA LEU A 101 2.51 -8.88 -5.16
C LEU A 101 2.20 -9.43 -3.76
N LEU A 102 2.48 -8.65 -2.73
CA LEU A 102 2.19 -9.04 -1.36
C LEU A 102 0.69 -8.94 -1.08
N GLY A 103 0.04 -7.92 -1.63
CA GLY A 103 -1.37 -7.75 -1.43
C GLY A 103 -1.86 -6.42 -1.96
N GLN A 104 -3.19 -6.29 -1.94
CA GLN A 104 -3.85 -5.04 -2.28
C GLN A 104 -4.98 -4.80 -1.30
N SER A 105 -5.30 -3.56 -1.08
CA SER A 105 -6.41 -3.17 -0.22
C SER A 105 -6.95 -1.83 -0.69
N SER A 106 -8.12 -1.46 -0.21
CA SER A 106 -8.73 -0.21 -0.61
C SER A 106 -9.34 0.50 0.58
N PHE A 107 -9.51 1.81 0.42
CA PHE A 107 -10.16 2.65 1.41
C PHE A 107 -10.85 3.78 0.68
N VAL A 108 -11.75 4.45 1.39
CA VAL A 108 -12.53 5.56 0.85
C VAL A 108 -12.16 6.84 1.59
N VAL A 109 -12.00 7.91 0.84
CA VAL A 109 -11.76 9.24 1.40
C VAL A 109 -12.99 10.10 1.11
N GLY A 110 -13.48 10.75 2.14
CA GLY A 110 -14.61 11.63 1.92
C GLY A 110 -15.57 11.81 3.05
#